data_5ea5d558682efa2f5eec8314ba666eac
#
_entry.id   5ea5d558682efa2f5eec8314ba666eac
#
_cell.length_a   1.000
_cell.length_b   1.000
_cell.length_c   1.000
_cell.angle_alpha   90.00
_cell.angle_beta   90.00
_cell.angle_gamma   90.00
#
_symmetry.space_group_name_H-M   'P 1'
#
loop_
_entity.id
_entity.type
_entity.pdbx_description
1 polymer ?
#
loop_
_entity_poly.entity_id
_entity_poly.type
_entity_poly.pdbx_seq_one_letter_code
_entity_poly.pdbx_strand_id
1 'polypeptide(L)'
;MGFWNNIFGKSDEQKVGGMEDFMTLIRVYFQAAMASDLGITNLAALPDLRVFKATLKVPTVNNKLGVGERSRCKKMLKEMYGMNDEFFKEIDQSLRKRCKKMQDAQTYLLQFQGFTQDIMMLTGNLMKFKLRLPGFMKKALYTMTEKTVNDIFNKNDFSDASVMKTVVAVREYNRRLGFSQQWVTDFVYKVVMLAKKEPKRSEE
;
A
#
# COMPACT_ATOMS: atom_id res chain seq x y z
N MET A 1 -4.31 -21.17 -5.77
CA MET A 1 -5.03 -21.08 -4.48
C MET A 1 -4.42 -19.94 -3.70
N GLY A 2 -5.25 -18.93 -3.49
CA GLY A 2 -4.74 -17.58 -3.39
C GLY A 2 -4.49 -17.11 -1.97
N PHE A 3 -3.85 -15.98 -1.94
CA PHE A 3 -3.59 -14.99 -0.93
C PHE A 3 -4.51 -15.04 0.30
N TRP A 4 -5.82 -15.05 0.09
CA TRP A 4 -6.82 -15.02 1.16
C TRP A 4 -6.86 -16.30 2.02
N ASN A 5 -6.51 -17.46 1.47
CA ASN A 5 -6.46 -18.71 2.23
C ASN A 5 -5.27 -18.76 3.21
N ASN A 6 -4.19 -18.04 2.90
CA ASN A 6 -3.02 -17.95 3.79
C ASN A 6 -3.26 -17.03 4.98
N ILE A 7 -4.12 -16.01 4.83
CA ILE A 7 -4.46 -15.09 5.93
C ILE A 7 -5.54 -15.68 6.85
N PHE A 8 -6.44 -16.51 6.31
CA PHE A 8 -7.63 -17.00 7.03
C PHE A 8 -7.67 -18.51 7.22
N GLY A 9 -6.61 -19.23 6.82
CA GLY A 9 -6.46 -20.64 7.16
C GLY A 9 -6.40 -20.83 8.67
N LYS A 10 -7.21 -21.76 9.18
CA LYS A 10 -7.37 -22.07 10.59
C LYS A 10 -6.04 -22.42 11.28
N SER A 11 -5.35 -21.43 11.80
CA SER A 11 -4.37 -21.61 12.88
C SER A 11 -4.31 -20.31 13.68
N ASP A 12 -4.36 -20.41 14.99
CA ASP A 12 -4.45 -19.31 15.96
C ASP A 12 -3.21 -18.40 16.02
N GLU A 13 -2.21 -18.63 15.19
CA GLU A 13 -1.13 -17.69 14.94
C GLU A 13 -1.47 -16.86 13.69
N GLN A 14 -1.91 -15.61 13.90
CA GLN A 14 -2.06 -14.61 12.86
C GLN A 14 -0.69 -14.38 12.19
N LYS A 15 -0.39 -15.14 11.15
CA LYS A 15 0.79 -14.86 10.32
C LYS A 15 0.59 -13.49 9.68
N VAL A 16 1.39 -12.54 10.11
CA VAL A 16 1.46 -11.23 9.44
C VAL A 16 1.81 -11.50 7.99
N GLY A 17 0.94 -11.14 7.07
CA GLY A 17 1.18 -11.27 5.63
C GLY A 17 2.36 -10.42 5.19
N GLY A 18 2.93 -10.76 4.04
CA GLY A 18 4.05 -10.03 3.44
C GLY A 18 3.65 -8.66 2.87
N MET A 19 4.58 -8.09 2.13
CA MET A 19 4.42 -6.79 1.46
C MET A 19 3.22 -6.77 0.49
N GLU A 20 3.04 -7.83 -0.30
CA GLU A 20 1.95 -7.92 -1.28
C GLU A 20 0.58 -7.91 -0.61
N ASP A 21 0.47 -8.60 0.52
CA ASP A 21 -0.76 -8.69 1.32
C ASP A 21 -1.12 -7.33 1.91
N PHE A 22 -0.12 -6.65 2.46
CA PHE A 22 -0.26 -5.29 2.95
C PHE A 22 -0.74 -4.33 1.87
N MET A 23 -0.10 -4.35 0.69
CA MET A 23 -0.45 -3.47 -0.42
C MET A 23 -1.86 -3.77 -0.96
N THR A 24 -2.27 -5.03 -0.98
CA THR A 24 -3.63 -5.41 -1.37
C THR A 24 -4.66 -4.86 -0.38
N LEU A 25 -4.42 -4.97 0.92
CA LEU A 25 -5.31 -4.39 1.93
C LEU A 25 -5.38 -2.85 1.83
N ILE A 26 -4.28 -2.18 1.52
CA ILE A 26 -4.28 -0.73 1.27
C ILE A 26 -5.17 -0.37 0.08
N ARG A 27 -5.08 -1.11 -1.04
CA ARG A 27 -5.95 -0.90 -2.20
C ARG A 27 -7.42 -1.19 -1.89
N VAL A 28 -7.69 -2.24 -1.11
CA VAL A 28 -9.06 -2.55 -0.64
C VAL A 28 -9.61 -1.41 0.20
N TYR A 29 -8.84 -0.90 1.16
CA TYR A 29 -9.27 0.22 1.99
C TYR A 29 -9.62 1.46 1.14
N PHE A 30 -8.75 1.79 0.19
CA PHE A 30 -8.95 2.90 -0.72
C PHE A 30 -10.23 2.74 -1.57
N GLN A 31 -10.43 1.56 -2.16
CA GLN A 31 -11.63 1.26 -2.94
C GLN A 31 -12.91 1.24 -2.09
N ALA A 32 -12.82 0.75 -0.85
CA ALA A 32 -13.94 0.78 0.08
C ALA A 32 -14.29 2.21 0.51
N ALA A 33 -13.29 3.07 0.74
CA ALA A 33 -13.50 4.49 1.00
C ALA A 33 -14.16 5.19 -0.20
N MET A 34 -13.72 4.91 -1.43
CA MET A 34 -14.36 5.43 -2.64
C MET A 34 -15.83 4.97 -2.76
N ALA A 35 -16.10 3.69 -2.53
CA ALA A 35 -17.46 3.17 -2.60
C ALA A 35 -18.37 3.85 -1.58
N SER A 36 -17.93 3.99 -0.33
CA SER A 36 -18.71 4.57 0.76
C SER A 36 -18.91 6.09 0.59
N ASP A 37 -17.86 6.81 0.20
CA ASP A 37 -17.88 8.28 0.17
C ASP A 37 -18.46 8.85 -1.13
N LEU A 38 -18.31 8.14 -2.26
CA LEU A 38 -18.81 8.56 -3.58
C LEU A 38 -20.07 7.82 -4.00
N GLY A 39 -20.54 6.85 -3.22
CA GLY A 39 -21.74 6.07 -3.53
C GLY A 39 -21.58 5.13 -4.74
N ILE A 40 -20.36 4.62 -5.00
CA ILE A 40 -20.12 3.67 -6.08
C ILE A 40 -20.73 2.33 -5.70
N THR A 41 -21.66 1.83 -6.50
CA THR A 41 -22.34 0.54 -6.29
C THR A 41 -21.81 -0.58 -7.20
N ASN A 42 -21.16 -0.23 -8.30
CA ASN A 42 -20.63 -1.19 -9.26
C ASN A 42 -19.32 -1.80 -8.78
N LEU A 43 -19.37 -3.00 -8.22
CA LEU A 43 -18.19 -3.76 -7.79
C LEU A 43 -17.22 -4.13 -8.93
N ALA A 44 -17.68 -4.16 -10.19
CA ALA A 44 -16.78 -4.42 -11.32
C ALA A 44 -15.72 -3.32 -11.49
N ALA A 45 -16.06 -2.09 -11.10
CA ALA A 45 -15.12 -0.96 -11.11
C ALA A 45 -14.12 -0.98 -9.95
N LEU A 46 -14.30 -1.85 -8.94
CA LEU A 46 -13.53 -1.91 -7.70
C LEU A 46 -13.02 -3.34 -7.45
N PRO A 47 -12.06 -3.82 -8.26
CA PRO A 47 -11.69 -5.25 -8.31
C PRO A 47 -11.16 -5.81 -7.00
N ASP A 48 -10.30 -5.07 -6.27
CA ASP A 48 -9.76 -5.56 -4.99
C ASP A 48 -10.86 -5.63 -3.92
N LEU A 49 -11.73 -4.63 -3.87
CA LEU A 49 -12.89 -4.62 -2.96
C LEU A 49 -13.85 -5.78 -3.26
N ARG A 50 -14.09 -6.06 -4.55
CA ARG A 50 -14.95 -7.17 -4.97
C ARG A 50 -14.43 -8.50 -4.43
N VAL A 51 -13.14 -8.77 -4.61
CA VAL A 51 -12.51 -10.00 -4.14
C VAL A 51 -12.54 -10.07 -2.60
N PHE A 52 -12.19 -8.98 -1.92
CA PHE A 52 -12.21 -8.89 -0.47
C PHE A 52 -13.61 -9.19 0.11
N LYS A 53 -14.65 -8.55 -0.45
CA LYS A 53 -16.03 -8.75 -0.01
C LYS A 53 -16.49 -10.20 -0.19
N ALA A 54 -16.20 -10.80 -1.34
CA ALA A 54 -16.59 -12.18 -1.64
C ALA A 54 -15.87 -13.19 -0.74
N THR A 55 -14.58 -13.01 -0.50
CA THR A 55 -13.76 -13.94 0.28
C THR A 55 -14.10 -13.89 1.77
N LEU A 56 -14.26 -12.70 2.34
CA LEU A 56 -14.57 -12.54 3.76
C LEU A 56 -16.06 -12.52 4.08
N LYS A 57 -16.91 -12.64 3.06
CA LYS A 57 -18.36 -12.58 3.21
C LYS A 57 -18.81 -11.37 4.04
N VAL A 58 -18.17 -10.22 3.81
CA VAL A 58 -18.46 -9.00 4.56
C VAL A 58 -19.89 -8.54 4.27
N PRO A 59 -20.75 -8.41 5.28
CA PRO A 59 -22.13 -7.97 5.09
C PRO A 59 -22.17 -6.52 4.64
N THR A 60 -23.18 -6.17 3.86
CA THR A 60 -23.46 -4.77 3.50
C THR A 60 -24.05 -4.07 4.72
N VAL A 61 -23.48 -2.95 5.12
CA VAL A 61 -23.91 -2.15 6.27
C VAL A 61 -24.71 -0.95 5.78
N ASN A 62 -25.89 -0.74 6.35
CA ASN A 62 -26.79 0.37 6.01
C ASN A 62 -27.09 0.49 4.50
N ASN A 63 -27.17 -0.64 3.79
CA ASN A 63 -27.36 -0.70 2.33
C ASN A 63 -26.31 0.09 1.54
N LYS A 64 -25.13 0.34 2.13
CA LYS A 64 -24.02 1.05 1.49
C LYS A 64 -22.82 0.12 1.30
N LEU A 65 -22.38 0.01 0.04
CA LEU A 65 -21.13 -0.66 -0.28
C LEU A 65 -19.95 0.12 0.32
N GLY A 66 -18.96 -0.60 0.78
CA GLY A 66 -17.71 -0.02 1.27
C GLY A 66 -17.68 0.29 2.77
N VAL A 67 -18.81 0.48 3.44
CA VAL A 67 -18.84 0.85 4.86
C VAL A 67 -18.30 -0.28 5.75
N GLY A 68 -18.88 -1.47 5.63
CA GLY A 68 -18.44 -2.64 6.39
C GLY A 68 -17.05 -3.11 6.00
N GLU A 69 -16.77 -3.12 4.70
CA GLU A 69 -15.49 -3.52 4.13
C GLU A 69 -14.35 -2.58 4.58
N ARG A 70 -14.59 -1.26 4.57
CA ARG A 70 -13.64 -0.25 5.05
C ARG A 70 -13.30 -0.45 6.52
N SER A 71 -14.32 -0.64 7.37
CA SER A 71 -14.14 -0.90 8.80
C SER A 71 -13.35 -2.18 9.05
N ARG A 72 -13.70 -3.27 8.38
CA ARG A 72 -13.01 -4.56 8.50
C ARG A 72 -11.56 -4.46 8.05
N CYS A 73 -11.32 -3.86 6.88
CA CYS A 73 -9.99 -3.68 6.33
C CYS A 73 -9.11 -2.78 7.22
N LYS A 74 -9.67 -1.68 7.74
CA LYS A 74 -8.98 -0.80 8.70
C LYS A 74 -8.56 -1.57 9.96
N LYS A 75 -9.46 -2.39 10.51
CA LYS A 75 -9.16 -3.23 11.67
C LYS A 75 -7.98 -4.17 11.38
N MET A 76 -8.00 -4.87 10.24
CA MET A 76 -6.92 -5.78 9.84
C MET A 76 -5.59 -5.05 9.69
N LEU A 77 -5.57 -3.88 9.02
CA LEU A 77 -4.36 -3.07 8.84
C LEU A 77 -3.79 -2.57 10.17
N LYS A 78 -4.64 -2.24 11.15
CA LYS A 78 -4.20 -1.86 12.49
C LYS A 78 -3.62 -3.04 13.27
N GLU A 79 -4.33 -4.16 13.32
CA GLU A 79 -3.96 -5.34 14.12
C GLU A 79 -2.77 -6.11 13.54
N MET A 80 -2.76 -6.32 12.21
CA MET A 80 -1.72 -7.13 11.56
C MET A 80 -0.46 -6.32 11.24
N TYR A 81 -0.60 -5.04 10.90
CA TYR A 81 0.51 -4.23 10.41
C TYR A 81 0.83 -3.00 11.27
N GLY A 82 0.08 -2.79 12.36
CA GLY A 82 0.33 -1.68 13.28
C GLY A 82 0.09 -0.30 12.66
N MET A 83 -0.85 -0.19 11.70
CA MET A 83 -1.17 1.10 11.09
C MET A 83 -1.98 1.96 12.06
N ASN A 84 -1.67 3.25 12.14
CA ASN A 84 -2.35 4.21 13.00
C ASN A 84 -3.52 4.91 12.29
N ASP A 85 -4.34 5.65 13.04
CA ASP A 85 -5.50 6.33 12.49
C ASP A 85 -5.13 7.48 11.54
N GLU A 86 -3.99 8.14 11.74
CA GLU A 86 -3.52 9.24 10.88
C GLU A 86 -3.23 8.75 9.46
N PHE A 87 -2.76 7.51 9.31
CA PHE A 87 -2.55 6.91 7.99
C PHE A 87 -3.85 6.88 7.17
N PHE A 88 -4.94 6.41 7.78
CA PHE A 88 -6.24 6.32 7.11
C PHE A 88 -6.86 7.70 6.86
N LYS A 89 -6.70 8.61 7.80
CA LYS A 89 -7.19 9.98 7.70
C LYS A 89 -6.60 10.72 6.49
N GLU A 90 -5.33 10.50 6.20
CA GLU A 90 -4.67 11.09 5.03
C GLU A 90 -5.28 10.57 3.71
N ILE A 91 -5.56 9.25 3.61
CA ILE A 91 -6.25 8.67 2.45
C ILE A 91 -7.65 9.30 2.29
N ASP A 92 -8.40 9.38 3.38
CA ASP A 92 -9.76 9.94 3.37
C ASP A 92 -9.77 11.42 2.99
N GLN A 93 -8.81 12.19 3.48
CA GLN A 93 -8.67 13.61 3.14
C GLN A 93 -8.28 13.81 1.67
N SER A 94 -7.36 12.99 1.16
CA SER A 94 -6.97 13.01 -0.24
C SER A 94 -8.18 12.73 -1.15
N LEU A 95 -8.94 11.68 -0.83
CA LEU A 95 -10.15 11.32 -1.56
C LEU A 95 -11.16 12.49 -1.59
N ARG A 96 -11.46 13.10 -0.45
CA ARG A 96 -12.41 14.22 -0.35
C ARG A 96 -11.94 15.47 -1.09
N LYS A 97 -10.64 15.73 -1.12
CA LYS A 97 -10.07 16.92 -1.78
C LYS A 97 -9.95 16.75 -3.29
N ARG A 98 -9.60 15.56 -3.76
CA ARG A 98 -9.20 15.31 -5.14
C ARG A 98 -10.25 14.61 -5.98
N CYS A 99 -11.12 13.81 -5.35
CA CYS A 99 -12.19 13.10 -6.02
C CYS A 99 -13.55 13.63 -5.51
N LYS A 100 -14.02 14.71 -6.11
CA LYS A 100 -15.27 15.38 -5.69
C LYS A 100 -16.50 14.83 -6.41
N LYS A 101 -16.33 14.20 -7.55
CA LYS A 101 -17.40 13.69 -8.40
C LYS A 101 -17.13 12.23 -8.75
N MET A 102 -18.22 11.47 -8.96
CA MET A 102 -18.11 10.08 -9.41
C MET A 102 -17.34 9.95 -10.74
N GLN A 103 -17.40 10.96 -11.60
CA GLN A 103 -16.67 11.00 -12.88
C GLN A 103 -15.14 11.00 -12.68
N ASP A 104 -14.64 11.53 -11.56
CA ASP A 104 -13.21 11.55 -11.23
C ASP A 104 -12.71 10.20 -10.67
N ALA A 105 -13.67 9.35 -10.24
CA ALA A 105 -13.35 8.14 -9.47
C ALA A 105 -12.42 7.17 -10.20
N GLN A 106 -12.67 6.92 -11.49
CA GLN A 106 -11.85 6.00 -12.27
C GLN A 106 -10.41 6.51 -12.44
N THR A 107 -10.26 7.79 -12.79
CA THR A 107 -8.95 8.43 -12.92
C THR A 107 -8.19 8.39 -11.59
N TYR A 108 -8.89 8.69 -10.50
CA TYR A 108 -8.29 8.72 -9.18
C TYR A 108 -7.87 7.31 -8.72
N LEU A 109 -8.70 6.30 -9.01
CA LEU A 109 -8.37 4.90 -8.77
C LEU A 109 -7.10 4.45 -9.52
N LEU A 110 -7.02 4.76 -10.82
CA LEU A 110 -5.84 4.45 -11.63
C LEU A 110 -4.58 5.14 -11.11
N GLN A 111 -4.68 6.39 -10.66
CA GLN A 111 -3.56 7.11 -10.06
C GLN A 111 -3.10 6.43 -8.77
N PHE A 112 -4.03 5.99 -7.92
CA PHE A 112 -3.67 5.30 -6.69
C PHE A 112 -3.07 3.91 -6.96
N GLN A 113 -3.59 3.18 -7.94
CA GLN A 113 -3.02 1.90 -8.37
C GLN A 113 -1.59 2.08 -8.89
N GLY A 114 -1.35 3.05 -9.76
CA GLY A 114 -0.01 3.38 -10.25
C GLY A 114 0.94 3.77 -9.12
N PHE A 115 0.49 4.61 -8.18
CA PHE A 115 1.25 4.99 -7.00
C PHE A 115 1.68 3.79 -6.16
N THR A 116 0.75 2.89 -5.83
CA THR A 116 1.06 1.68 -5.05
C THR A 116 1.98 0.72 -5.80
N GLN A 117 1.81 0.60 -7.11
CA GLN A 117 2.68 -0.22 -7.95
C GLN A 117 4.11 0.32 -8.01
N ASP A 118 4.28 1.63 -8.17
CA ASP A 118 5.60 2.25 -8.18
C ASP A 118 6.31 2.18 -6.82
N ILE A 119 5.58 2.23 -5.71
CA ILE A 119 6.15 1.96 -4.38
C ILE A 119 6.66 0.52 -4.29
N MET A 120 5.93 -0.46 -4.81
CA MET A 120 6.40 -1.86 -4.85
C MET A 120 7.64 -2.00 -5.74
N MET A 121 7.67 -1.34 -6.90
CA MET A 121 8.83 -1.32 -7.79
C MET A 121 10.05 -0.64 -7.14
N LEU A 122 9.84 0.47 -6.44
CA LEU A 122 10.89 1.15 -5.67
C LEU A 122 11.49 0.21 -4.63
N THR A 123 10.64 -0.48 -3.88
CA THR A 123 11.07 -1.46 -2.88
C THR A 123 11.87 -2.59 -3.53
N GLY A 124 11.41 -3.14 -4.64
CA GLY A 124 12.12 -4.16 -5.40
C GLY A 124 13.48 -3.68 -5.91
N ASN A 125 13.57 -2.46 -6.42
CA ASN A 125 14.82 -1.86 -6.89
C ASN A 125 15.81 -1.63 -5.74
N LEU A 126 15.33 -1.18 -4.58
CA LEU A 126 16.15 -1.04 -3.38
C LEU A 126 16.71 -2.40 -2.91
N MET A 127 15.90 -3.46 -2.95
CA MET A 127 16.35 -4.80 -2.59
C MET A 127 17.37 -5.35 -3.60
N LYS A 128 17.17 -5.15 -4.90
CA LYS A 128 18.14 -5.53 -5.95
C LYS A 128 19.45 -4.76 -5.82
N PHE A 129 19.39 -3.47 -5.59
CA PHE A 129 20.58 -2.64 -5.37
C PHE A 129 21.41 -3.16 -4.20
N LYS A 130 20.77 -3.49 -3.07
CA LYS A 130 21.40 -4.09 -1.91
C LYS A 130 22.20 -5.37 -2.23
N LEU A 131 21.68 -6.23 -3.11
CA LEU A 131 22.36 -7.48 -3.47
C LEU A 131 23.67 -7.24 -4.23
N ARG A 132 23.82 -6.11 -4.91
CA ARG A 132 25.01 -5.70 -5.66
C ARG A 132 26.07 -5.03 -4.81
N LEU A 133 25.76 -4.64 -3.57
CA LEU A 133 26.69 -3.93 -2.71
C LEU A 133 27.73 -4.87 -2.05
N PRO A 134 28.95 -4.36 -1.81
CA PRO A 134 29.91 -5.04 -0.96
C PRO A 134 29.36 -5.35 0.43
N GLY A 135 29.86 -6.40 1.10
CA GLY A 135 29.31 -6.92 2.34
C GLY A 135 29.15 -5.88 3.46
N PHE A 136 30.10 -4.96 3.62
CA PHE A 136 30.05 -3.90 4.63
C PHE A 136 28.93 -2.86 4.33
N MET A 137 28.65 -2.58 3.06
CA MET A 137 27.58 -1.67 2.66
C MET A 137 26.21 -2.33 2.72
N LYS A 138 26.13 -3.66 2.57
CA LYS A 138 24.88 -4.41 2.77
C LYS A 138 24.31 -4.19 4.16
N LYS A 139 25.17 -4.16 5.18
CA LYS A 139 24.75 -3.91 6.57
C LYS A 139 24.09 -2.53 6.72
N ALA A 140 24.63 -1.50 6.07
CA ALA A 140 24.05 -0.16 6.11
C ALA A 140 22.64 -0.11 5.51
N LEU A 141 22.38 -0.82 4.40
CA LEU A 141 21.03 -0.91 3.82
C LEU A 141 20.08 -1.81 4.62
N TYR A 142 20.61 -2.80 5.36
CA TYR A 142 19.79 -3.57 6.32
C TYR A 142 19.31 -2.70 7.48
N THR A 143 20.06 -1.68 7.85
CA THR A 143 19.71 -0.69 8.87
C THR A 143 19.00 0.53 8.28
N MET A 144 18.47 0.42 7.03
CA MET A 144 17.70 1.49 6.43
C MET A 144 16.62 1.96 7.41
N THR A 145 16.71 3.22 7.77
CA THR A 145 15.82 3.89 8.70
C THR A 145 14.81 4.73 7.94
N GLU A 146 13.77 5.17 8.62
CA GLU A 146 12.83 6.18 8.13
C GLU A 146 13.56 7.43 7.62
N LYS A 147 14.59 7.88 8.34
CA LYS A 147 15.45 9.00 7.92
C LYS A 147 16.10 8.73 6.55
N THR A 148 16.61 7.53 6.31
CA THR A 148 17.23 7.18 5.02
C THR A 148 16.20 7.25 3.88
N VAL A 149 14.99 6.73 4.10
CA VAL A 149 13.89 6.82 3.11
C VAL A 149 13.54 8.28 2.86
N ASN A 150 13.44 9.08 3.91
CA ASN A 150 13.17 10.52 3.80
C ASN A 150 14.27 11.26 3.01
N ASP A 151 15.54 10.95 3.26
CA ASP A 151 16.66 11.53 2.51
C ASP A 151 16.61 11.17 1.00
N ILE A 152 16.28 9.93 0.66
CA ILE A 152 16.09 9.50 -0.74
C ILE A 152 14.99 10.34 -1.41
N PHE A 153 13.87 10.57 -0.73
CA PHE A 153 12.76 11.35 -1.28
C PHE A 153 13.01 12.85 -1.31
N ASN A 154 13.70 13.42 -0.33
CA ASN A 154 13.90 14.86 -0.22
C ASN A 154 15.14 15.38 -0.95
N LYS A 155 16.25 14.63 -0.88
CA LYS A 155 17.53 15.11 -1.41
C LYS A 155 17.82 14.65 -2.83
N ASN A 156 17.05 13.69 -3.37
CA ASN A 156 17.38 13.00 -4.63
C ASN A 156 18.78 12.36 -4.61
N ASP A 157 19.26 12.01 -3.45
CA ASP A 157 20.63 11.55 -3.24
C ASP A 157 20.66 10.02 -3.17
N PHE A 158 20.54 9.40 -4.34
CA PHE A 158 20.73 7.97 -4.46
C PHE A 158 21.43 7.66 -5.79
N SER A 159 22.50 6.89 -5.74
CA SER A 159 23.38 6.65 -6.89
C SER A 159 22.80 5.71 -7.94
N ASP A 160 21.75 4.95 -7.64
CA ASP A 160 21.14 3.99 -8.59
C ASP A 160 20.03 4.64 -9.40
N ALA A 161 20.23 4.66 -10.73
CA ALA A 161 19.30 5.28 -11.67
C ALA A 161 17.91 4.62 -11.67
N SER A 162 17.79 3.30 -11.43
CA SER A 162 16.52 2.59 -11.39
C SER A 162 15.71 2.97 -10.15
N VAL A 163 16.40 3.13 -9.01
CA VAL A 163 15.78 3.63 -7.77
C VAL A 163 15.29 5.05 -7.99
N MET A 164 16.14 5.94 -8.53
CA MET A 164 15.76 7.33 -8.76
C MET A 164 14.60 7.49 -9.73
N LYS A 165 14.57 6.70 -10.81
CA LYS A 165 13.44 6.68 -11.74
C LYS A 165 12.11 6.35 -11.04
N THR A 166 12.11 5.36 -10.15
CA THR A 166 10.91 5.00 -9.39
C THR A 166 10.54 6.04 -8.33
N VAL A 167 11.51 6.70 -7.71
CA VAL A 167 11.25 7.84 -6.80
C VAL A 167 10.52 8.97 -7.54
N VAL A 168 10.98 9.32 -8.74
CA VAL A 168 10.35 10.36 -9.57
C VAL A 168 8.92 9.96 -9.92
N ALA A 169 8.68 8.70 -10.30
CA ALA A 169 7.34 8.19 -10.62
C ALA A 169 6.40 8.25 -9.41
N VAL A 170 6.84 7.81 -8.24
CA VAL A 170 6.07 7.90 -6.98
C VAL A 170 5.71 9.37 -6.67
N ARG A 171 6.65 10.30 -6.85
CA ARG A 171 6.40 11.74 -6.64
C ARG A 171 5.36 12.30 -7.61
N GLU A 172 5.43 11.92 -8.89
CA GLU A 172 4.48 12.39 -9.89
C GLU A 172 3.06 11.91 -9.58
N TYR A 173 2.89 10.66 -9.16
CA TYR A 173 1.60 10.19 -8.69
C TYR A 173 1.16 10.92 -7.42
N ASN A 174 2.08 11.12 -6.46
CA ASN A 174 1.74 11.81 -5.22
C ASN A 174 1.32 13.27 -5.46
N ARG A 175 1.92 13.95 -6.42
CA ARG A 175 1.50 15.31 -6.81
C ARG A 175 0.01 15.38 -7.18
N ARG A 176 -0.51 14.32 -7.80
CA ARG A 176 -1.92 14.20 -8.20
C ARG A 176 -2.81 13.76 -7.04
N LEU A 177 -2.31 12.85 -6.19
CA LEU A 177 -3.04 12.33 -5.04
C LEU A 177 -3.05 13.31 -3.87
N GLY A 178 -1.95 14.02 -3.65
CA GLY A 178 -1.83 15.08 -2.65
C GLY A 178 -1.64 14.60 -1.22
N PHE A 179 -1.00 13.45 -1.02
CA PHE A 179 -0.54 13.01 0.31
C PHE A 179 0.61 13.90 0.80
N SER A 180 0.71 14.07 2.12
CA SER A 180 1.86 14.75 2.71
C SER A 180 3.16 13.95 2.46
N GLN A 181 4.29 14.67 2.40
CA GLN A 181 5.60 14.05 2.21
C GLN A 181 5.90 13.04 3.33
N GLN A 182 5.54 13.38 4.57
CA GLN A 182 5.74 12.50 5.72
C GLN A 182 4.96 11.19 5.54
N TRP A 183 3.69 11.27 5.14
CA TRP A 183 2.87 10.09 4.90
C TRP A 183 3.47 9.16 3.83
N VAL A 184 3.96 9.73 2.72
CA VAL A 184 4.62 8.94 1.67
C VAL A 184 5.88 8.26 2.21
N THR A 185 6.68 8.98 2.97
CA THR A 185 7.90 8.44 3.58
C THR A 185 7.60 7.28 4.53
N ASP A 186 6.62 7.44 5.42
CA ASP A 186 6.20 6.41 6.38
C ASP A 186 5.64 5.18 5.65
N PHE A 187 4.86 5.41 4.61
CA PHE A 187 4.29 4.34 3.80
C PHE A 187 5.40 3.54 3.08
N VAL A 188 6.30 4.21 2.37
CA VAL A 188 7.44 3.54 1.70
C VAL A 188 8.30 2.81 2.71
N TYR A 189 8.62 3.43 3.84
CA TYR A 189 9.40 2.79 4.91
C TYR A 189 8.72 1.51 5.41
N LYS A 190 7.41 1.54 5.65
CA LYS A 190 6.63 0.36 6.05
C LYS A 190 6.72 -0.76 5.03
N VAL A 191 6.54 -0.44 3.74
CA VAL A 191 6.63 -1.43 2.65
C VAL A 191 8.02 -2.06 2.57
N VAL A 192 9.08 -1.25 2.66
CA VAL A 192 10.47 -1.72 2.69
C VAL A 192 10.72 -2.66 3.88
N MET A 193 10.20 -2.31 5.06
CA MET A 193 10.37 -3.14 6.26
C MET A 193 9.64 -4.49 6.16
N LEU A 194 8.47 -4.53 5.51
CA LEU A 194 7.76 -5.78 5.25
C LEU A 194 8.51 -6.66 4.25
N ALA A 195 9.02 -6.08 3.16
CA ALA A 195 9.82 -6.80 2.17
C ALA A 195 11.10 -7.43 2.76
N LYS A 196 11.68 -6.81 3.80
CA LYS A 196 12.85 -7.37 4.50
C LYS A 196 12.54 -8.60 5.35
N LYS A 197 11.30 -8.72 5.82
CA LYS A 197 10.85 -9.83 6.68
C LYS A 197 10.46 -11.08 5.89
N GLU A 198 10.20 -10.95 4.59
CA GLU A 198 9.88 -12.11 3.75
C GLU A 198 11.09 -13.04 3.68
N PRO A 199 10.95 -14.34 4.01
CA PRO A 199 12.00 -15.31 3.79
C PRO A 199 12.29 -15.32 2.28
N LYS A 200 13.59 -15.36 1.92
CA LYS A 200 13.99 -15.56 0.53
C LYS A 200 13.24 -16.81 0.03
N ARG A 201 12.37 -16.66 -0.96
CA ARG A 201 11.94 -17.81 -1.75
C ARG A 201 13.22 -18.42 -2.28
N SER A 202 13.55 -19.63 -1.85
CA SER A 202 14.58 -20.45 -2.46
C SER A 202 14.25 -20.53 -3.93
N GLU A 203 15.10 -19.97 -4.77
CA GLU A 203 15.08 -20.22 -6.21
C GLU A 203 15.38 -21.73 -6.35
N GLU A 204 14.32 -22.54 -6.54
CA GLU A 204 14.41 -23.87 -7.09
C GLU A 204 14.25 -23.79 -8.60
#